data_08408dca12bf7294557908f57709f48d
#
_entry.id   08408dca12bf7294557908f57709f48d
#
_cell.length_a   1.000
_cell.length_b   1.000
_cell.length_c   1.000
_cell.angle_alpha   90.00
_cell.angle_beta   90.00
_cell.angle_gamma   90.00
#
_symmetry.space_group_name_H-M   'P 1'
#
loop_
_entity.id
_entity.type
_entity.pdbx_description
1 polymer ?
#
loop_
_entity_poly.entity_id
_entity_poly.type
_entity_poly.pdbx_seq_one_letter_code
_entity_poly.pdbx_strand_id
1 'polypeptide(L)'
;LRSGGAAGADSAFERGYLSGGGAPEIYLPYPNYNRHSSELHHQHPRACEIASIIHPVWNRLAPSVQKLHARNIHQVLGVDLRRPTDVVVCWTPDGAETVQECTTHTGGTATAISLAHLLNIPVVNLIKHEHIADLSDVISTINAVQNCSPWKL
;
A
#
# COMPACT_ATOMS: atom_id res chain seq x y z
N LEU A 1 8.39 -7.30 1.99
CA LEU A 1 7.75 -6.26 1.17
C LEU A 1 6.49 -6.82 0.54
N ARG A 2 5.40 -6.03 0.56
CA ARG A 2 4.21 -6.23 -0.26
C ARG A 2 4.05 -5.03 -1.18
N SER A 3 3.79 -5.27 -2.46
CA SER A 3 3.65 -4.22 -3.47
C SER A 3 2.62 -4.61 -4.52
N GLY A 4 2.27 -3.71 -5.41
CA GLY A 4 1.20 -3.89 -6.37
C GLY A 4 1.63 -3.98 -7.83
N GLY A 5 2.93 -3.98 -8.12
CA GLY A 5 3.45 -4.10 -9.48
C GLY A 5 3.09 -2.94 -10.42
N ALA A 6 2.68 -1.78 -9.88
CA ALA A 6 2.44 -0.58 -10.67
C ALA A 6 3.76 0.09 -11.06
N ALA A 7 3.73 0.89 -12.13
CA ALA A 7 4.85 1.75 -12.49
C ALA A 7 5.08 2.83 -11.41
N GLY A 8 6.33 3.27 -11.25
CA GLY A 8 6.69 4.30 -10.27
C GLY A 8 7.12 3.72 -8.93
N ALA A 9 6.48 4.13 -7.84
CA ALA A 9 6.87 3.76 -6.46
C ALA A 9 6.89 2.24 -6.23
N ASP A 10 5.84 1.51 -6.62
CA ASP A 10 5.78 0.05 -6.49
C ASP A 10 7.00 -0.63 -7.12
N SER A 11 7.32 -0.27 -8.38
CA SER A 11 8.48 -0.84 -9.09
C SER A 11 9.82 -0.42 -8.48
N ALA A 12 9.91 0.77 -7.88
CA ALA A 12 11.12 1.22 -7.21
C ALA A 12 11.36 0.45 -5.91
N PHE A 13 10.34 0.28 -5.09
CA PHE A 13 10.40 -0.51 -3.86
C PHE A 13 10.72 -1.99 -4.15
N GLU A 14 10.12 -2.57 -5.18
CA GLU A 14 10.38 -3.94 -5.58
C GLU A 14 11.85 -4.13 -5.98
N ARG A 15 12.38 -3.26 -6.86
CA ARG A 15 13.79 -3.34 -7.26
C ARG A 15 14.75 -3.21 -6.08
N GLY A 16 14.49 -2.25 -5.19
CA GLY A 16 15.30 -2.07 -4.00
C GLY A 16 15.29 -3.30 -3.10
N TYR A 17 14.12 -3.90 -2.88
CA TYR A 17 13.98 -5.08 -2.03
C TYR A 17 14.65 -6.32 -2.62
N LEU A 18 14.52 -6.53 -3.93
CA LEU A 18 15.18 -7.65 -4.65
C LEU A 18 16.70 -7.49 -4.64
N SER A 19 17.22 -6.27 -4.79
CA SER A 19 18.68 -6.03 -4.75
C SER A 19 19.27 -6.34 -3.36
N GLY A 20 18.47 -6.26 -2.31
CA GLY A 20 18.83 -6.68 -0.95
C GLY A 20 18.62 -8.18 -0.68
N GLY A 21 18.29 -8.99 -1.69
CA GLY A 21 18.08 -10.44 -1.56
C GLY A 21 16.69 -10.82 -0.99
N GLY A 22 15.75 -9.89 -0.93
CA GLY A 22 14.40 -10.14 -0.45
C GLY A 22 13.51 -10.87 -1.49
N ALA A 23 12.46 -11.54 -1.02
CA ALA A 23 11.42 -12.16 -1.83
C ALA A 23 10.09 -11.42 -1.62
N PRO A 24 9.69 -10.48 -2.50
CA PRO A 24 8.50 -9.66 -2.30
C PRO A 24 7.22 -10.41 -2.67
N GLU A 25 6.11 -10.10 -1.99
CA GLU A 25 4.75 -10.46 -2.40
C GLU A 25 4.20 -9.36 -3.31
N ILE A 26 4.08 -9.63 -4.62
CA ILE A 26 3.56 -8.65 -5.57
C ILE A 26 2.14 -9.01 -5.98
N TYR A 27 1.19 -8.26 -5.48
CA TYR A 27 -0.24 -8.44 -5.75
C TYR A 27 -0.65 -7.70 -7.02
N LEU A 28 -1.27 -8.40 -7.97
CA LEU A 28 -1.71 -7.83 -9.24
C LEU A 28 -3.23 -7.75 -9.31
N PRO A 29 -3.81 -6.74 -9.98
CA PRO A 29 -5.25 -6.64 -10.17
C PRO A 29 -5.80 -7.68 -11.15
N TYR A 30 -4.95 -8.18 -12.04
CA TYR A 30 -5.22 -9.22 -13.04
C TYR A 30 -3.90 -9.79 -13.58
N PRO A 31 -3.91 -10.96 -14.26
CA PRO A 31 -2.70 -11.57 -14.82
C PRO A 31 -1.94 -10.61 -15.75
N ASN A 32 -0.63 -10.65 -15.68
CA ASN A 32 0.28 -9.87 -16.52
C ASN A 32 0.11 -8.34 -16.42
N TYR A 33 -0.51 -7.83 -15.34
CA TYR A 33 -0.59 -6.40 -15.11
C TYR A 33 0.81 -5.77 -15.16
N ASN A 34 0.96 -4.71 -15.95
CA ASN A 34 2.23 -4.02 -16.17
C ASN A 34 3.38 -4.96 -16.60
N ARG A 35 3.06 -6.07 -17.31
CA ARG A 35 3.97 -7.15 -17.74
C ARG A 35 4.67 -7.88 -16.59
N HIS A 36 4.11 -7.81 -15.38
CA HIS A 36 4.64 -8.48 -14.23
C HIS A 36 4.20 -9.95 -14.17
N SER A 37 5.13 -10.86 -13.85
CA SER A 37 4.93 -12.31 -13.85
C SER A 37 4.38 -12.90 -12.54
N SER A 38 4.04 -12.06 -11.54
CA SER A 38 3.51 -12.58 -10.28
C SER A 38 2.22 -13.38 -10.47
N GLU A 39 2.12 -14.48 -9.75
CA GLU A 39 0.94 -15.33 -9.72
C GLU A 39 -0.12 -14.84 -8.69
N LEU A 40 0.20 -13.82 -7.87
CA LEU A 40 -0.70 -13.26 -6.86
C LEU A 40 -1.70 -12.27 -7.50
N HIS A 41 -2.52 -12.77 -8.42
CA HIS A 41 -3.54 -11.98 -9.13
C HIS A 41 -4.99 -12.43 -8.83
N HIS A 42 -5.15 -13.45 -8.00
CA HIS A 42 -6.46 -13.90 -7.52
C HIS A 42 -6.85 -13.07 -6.29
N GLN A 43 -7.91 -12.28 -6.43
CA GLN A 43 -8.36 -11.43 -5.34
C GLN A 43 -9.36 -12.19 -4.46
N HIS A 44 -9.18 -12.11 -3.16
CA HIS A 44 -10.14 -12.62 -2.20
C HIS A 44 -11.46 -11.84 -2.33
N PRO A 45 -12.65 -12.49 -2.36
CA PRO A 45 -13.92 -11.77 -2.53
C PRO A 45 -14.13 -10.62 -1.55
N ARG A 46 -13.76 -10.81 -0.29
CA ARG A 46 -13.83 -9.77 0.75
C ARG A 46 -12.90 -8.57 0.49
N ALA A 47 -11.89 -8.68 -0.35
CA ALA A 47 -11.05 -7.54 -0.69
C ALA A 47 -11.85 -6.47 -1.46
N CYS A 48 -12.73 -6.88 -2.38
CA CYS A 48 -13.65 -5.98 -3.06
C CYS A 48 -14.66 -5.36 -2.08
N GLU A 49 -15.20 -6.15 -1.14
CA GLU A 49 -16.14 -5.66 -0.12
C GLU A 49 -15.48 -4.58 0.74
N ILE A 50 -14.27 -4.85 1.27
CA ILE A 50 -13.51 -3.89 2.08
C ILE A 50 -13.23 -2.62 1.27
N ALA A 51 -12.74 -2.75 0.03
CA ALA A 51 -12.46 -1.61 -0.83
C ALA A 51 -13.73 -0.79 -1.12
N SER A 52 -14.90 -1.44 -1.26
CA SER A 52 -16.17 -0.76 -1.51
C SER A 52 -16.67 0.06 -0.32
N ILE A 53 -16.34 -0.34 0.89
CA ILE A 53 -16.68 0.41 2.12
C ILE A 53 -15.76 1.63 2.27
N ILE A 54 -14.50 1.48 1.87
CA ILE A 54 -13.49 2.54 2.04
C ILE A 54 -13.61 3.60 0.95
N HIS A 55 -13.88 3.19 -0.30
CA HIS A 55 -13.81 4.09 -1.45
C HIS A 55 -15.09 4.91 -1.62
N PRO A 56 -15.04 6.26 -1.56
CA PRO A 56 -16.23 7.11 -1.46
C PRO A 56 -17.17 7.06 -2.67
N VAL A 57 -16.64 6.71 -3.84
CA VAL A 57 -17.40 6.67 -5.10
C VAL A 57 -17.30 5.30 -5.79
N TRP A 58 -17.19 4.23 -5.03
CA TRP A 58 -16.98 2.86 -5.53
C TRP A 58 -17.88 2.47 -6.70
N ASN A 59 -19.18 2.75 -6.60
CA ASN A 59 -20.16 2.39 -7.62
C ASN A 59 -20.02 3.15 -8.95
N ARG A 60 -19.18 4.17 -8.98
CA ARG A 60 -18.87 4.95 -10.21
C ARG A 60 -17.59 4.47 -10.87
N LEU A 61 -16.84 3.59 -10.24
CA LEU A 61 -15.58 3.08 -10.76
C LEU A 61 -15.83 2.00 -11.82
N ALA A 62 -15.04 2.03 -12.90
CA ALA A 62 -15.00 0.92 -13.84
C ALA A 62 -14.51 -0.37 -13.14
N PRO A 63 -14.98 -1.56 -13.56
CA PRO A 63 -14.59 -2.83 -12.93
C PRO A 63 -13.07 -3.06 -12.87
N SER A 64 -12.31 -2.60 -13.86
CA SER A 64 -10.85 -2.67 -13.86
C SER A 64 -10.22 -1.81 -12.76
N VAL A 65 -10.80 -0.65 -12.48
CA VAL A 65 -10.35 0.24 -11.41
C VAL A 65 -10.72 -0.33 -10.03
N GLN A 66 -11.92 -0.92 -9.90
CA GLN A 66 -12.31 -1.63 -8.68
C GLN A 66 -11.31 -2.74 -8.32
N LYS A 67 -10.82 -3.49 -9.33
CA LYS A 67 -9.78 -4.50 -9.11
C LYS A 67 -8.45 -3.91 -8.61
N LEU A 68 -8.07 -2.71 -9.06
CA LEU A 68 -6.89 -2.02 -8.55
C LEU A 68 -7.03 -1.68 -7.06
N HIS A 69 -8.19 -1.19 -6.64
CA HIS A 69 -8.45 -0.90 -5.23
C HIS A 69 -8.54 -2.17 -4.37
N ALA A 70 -9.18 -3.23 -4.86
CA ALA A 70 -9.22 -4.52 -4.17
C ALA A 70 -7.82 -5.13 -4.00
N ARG A 71 -6.95 -4.99 -5.01
CA ARG A 71 -5.54 -5.38 -4.91
C ARG A 71 -4.80 -4.63 -3.80
N ASN A 72 -5.10 -3.33 -3.60
CA ASN A 72 -4.48 -2.54 -2.53
C ASN A 72 -4.84 -3.08 -1.13
N ILE A 73 -6.00 -3.71 -0.97
CA ILE A 73 -6.37 -4.38 0.28
C ILE A 73 -5.39 -5.52 0.60
N HIS A 74 -5.00 -6.29 -0.41
CA HIS A 74 -4.01 -7.36 -0.23
C HIS A 74 -2.61 -6.84 0.11
N GLN A 75 -2.20 -5.68 -0.39
CA GLN A 75 -0.92 -5.08 -0.01
C GLN A 75 -0.86 -4.80 1.50
N VAL A 76 -1.98 -4.42 2.10
CA VAL A 76 -2.07 -4.12 3.53
C VAL A 76 -2.32 -5.38 4.36
N LEU A 77 -3.20 -6.30 3.93
CA LEU A 77 -3.69 -7.43 4.74
C LEU A 77 -3.12 -8.79 4.37
N GLY A 78 -2.34 -8.90 3.28
CA GLY A 78 -1.81 -10.16 2.78
C GLY A 78 -2.83 -10.96 1.96
N VAL A 79 -2.43 -12.16 1.54
CA VAL A 79 -3.21 -13.00 0.61
C VAL A 79 -4.55 -13.46 1.20
N ASP A 80 -4.58 -13.79 2.47
CA ASP A 80 -5.75 -14.28 3.21
C ASP A 80 -6.51 -13.17 3.96
N LEU A 81 -6.09 -11.91 3.84
CA LEU A 81 -6.61 -10.73 4.53
C LEU A 81 -6.55 -10.80 6.07
N ARG A 82 -5.60 -11.56 6.60
CA ARG A 82 -5.45 -11.80 8.05
C ARG A 82 -4.12 -11.36 8.62
N ARG A 83 -3.22 -10.87 7.79
CA ARG A 83 -1.86 -10.48 8.18
C ARG A 83 -1.61 -9.01 7.85
N PRO A 84 -2.08 -8.10 8.70
CA PRO A 84 -1.79 -6.68 8.51
C PRO A 84 -0.28 -6.44 8.40
N THR A 85 0.09 -5.47 7.57
CA THR A 85 1.47 -4.98 7.52
C THR A 85 1.78 -4.12 8.74
N ASP A 86 3.06 -4.02 9.12
CA ASP A 86 3.48 -3.18 10.24
C ASP A 86 3.47 -1.69 9.89
N VAL A 87 3.63 -1.36 8.61
CA VAL A 87 3.71 0.00 8.11
C VAL A 87 3.31 0.05 6.64
N VAL A 88 2.73 1.16 6.22
CA VAL A 88 2.53 1.50 4.80
C VAL A 88 3.53 2.58 4.42
N VAL A 89 4.44 2.25 3.49
CA VAL A 89 5.37 3.23 2.91
C VAL A 89 4.89 3.55 1.50
N CYS A 90 4.69 4.81 1.20
CA CYS A 90 4.19 5.25 -0.10
C CYS A 90 4.91 6.50 -0.61
N TRP A 91 4.63 6.86 -1.84
CA TRP A 91 4.96 8.14 -2.43
C TRP A 91 3.77 8.64 -3.21
N THR A 92 3.26 9.82 -2.86
CA THR A 92 2.18 10.49 -3.59
C THR A 92 2.51 11.97 -3.74
N PRO A 93 2.09 12.63 -4.82
CA PRO A 93 2.42 14.04 -5.07
C PRO A 93 1.93 15.00 -3.99
N ASP A 94 0.84 14.66 -3.32
CA ASP A 94 0.24 15.47 -2.25
C ASP A 94 0.80 15.17 -0.85
N GLY A 95 1.66 14.16 -0.72
CA GLY A 95 2.29 13.81 0.54
C GLY A 95 1.34 13.24 1.59
N ALA A 96 0.16 12.74 1.21
CA ALA A 96 -0.84 12.26 2.15
C ALA A 96 -0.36 11.07 2.98
N GLU A 97 -0.51 11.16 4.31
CA GLU A 97 -0.27 10.11 5.29
C GLU A 97 -1.53 9.78 6.11
N THR A 98 -2.51 10.67 6.07
CA THR A 98 -3.80 10.50 6.74
C THR A 98 -4.95 10.56 5.74
N VAL A 99 -6.13 10.08 6.15
CA VAL A 99 -7.35 10.13 5.31
C VAL A 99 -7.72 11.57 4.98
N GLN A 100 -7.53 12.48 5.93
CA GLN A 100 -7.87 13.92 5.80
C GLN A 100 -6.98 14.65 4.80
N GLU A 101 -5.74 14.17 4.61
CA GLU A 101 -4.79 14.73 3.65
C GLU A 101 -4.98 14.18 2.23
N CYS A 102 -5.74 13.08 2.07
CA CYS A 102 -5.96 12.48 0.75
C CYS A 102 -6.73 13.41 -0.17
N THR A 103 -6.19 13.60 -1.37
CA THR A 103 -6.80 14.36 -2.47
C THR A 103 -6.99 13.50 -3.70
N THR A 104 -7.43 14.09 -4.81
CA THR A 104 -7.45 13.40 -6.11
C THR A 104 -6.05 13.02 -6.59
N HIS A 105 -5.00 13.69 -6.11
CA HIS A 105 -3.60 13.41 -6.45
C HIS A 105 -3.02 12.22 -5.68
N THR A 106 -3.61 11.83 -4.56
CA THR A 106 -3.25 10.57 -3.84
C THR A 106 -3.52 9.34 -4.71
N GLY A 107 -4.52 9.44 -5.59
CA GLY A 107 -4.88 8.35 -6.51
C GLY A 107 -5.27 7.07 -5.77
N GLY A 108 -4.90 5.92 -6.35
CA GLY A 108 -5.23 4.60 -5.79
C GLY A 108 -4.61 4.33 -4.41
N THR A 109 -3.54 5.02 -4.06
CA THR A 109 -2.86 4.89 -2.75
C THR A 109 -3.77 5.31 -1.59
N ALA A 110 -4.74 6.17 -1.82
CA ALA A 110 -5.72 6.59 -0.83
C ALA A 110 -6.45 5.40 -0.17
N THR A 111 -6.70 4.32 -0.92
CA THR A 111 -7.32 3.10 -0.36
C THR A 111 -6.42 2.41 0.67
N ALA A 112 -5.13 2.32 0.41
CA ALA A 112 -4.17 1.73 1.35
C ALA A 112 -4.02 2.62 2.59
N ILE A 113 -3.94 3.95 2.42
CA ILE A 113 -3.88 4.93 3.52
C ILE A 113 -5.15 4.83 4.39
N SER A 114 -6.33 4.79 3.77
CA SER A 114 -7.59 4.69 4.50
C SER A 114 -7.70 3.38 5.28
N LEU A 115 -7.29 2.26 4.70
CA LEU A 115 -7.27 0.98 5.40
C LEU A 115 -6.26 0.97 6.55
N ALA A 116 -5.07 1.52 6.32
CA ALA A 116 -4.05 1.66 7.36
C ALA A 116 -4.55 2.50 8.54
N HIS A 117 -5.23 3.61 8.27
CA HIS A 117 -5.85 4.45 9.29
C HIS A 117 -6.89 3.69 10.13
N LEU A 118 -7.79 2.93 9.48
CA LEU A 118 -8.81 2.12 10.18
C LEU A 118 -8.20 1.03 11.07
N LEU A 119 -7.01 0.55 10.73
CA LEU A 119 -6.30 -0.50 11.45
C LEU A 119 -5.20 0.04 12.38
N ASN A 120 -5.08 1.36 12.53
CA ASN A 120 -4.01 2.03 13.28
C ASN A 120 -2.60 1.61 12.82
N ILE A 121 -2.44 1.36 11.52
CA ILE A 121 -1.14 1.07 10.90
C ILE A 121 -0.49 2.41 10.51
N PRO A 122 0.78 2.64 10.89
CA PRO A 122 1.51 3.85 10.50
C PRO A 122 1.65 3.97 8.99
N VAL A 123 1.57 5.20 8.50
CA VAL A 123 1.82 5.54 7.08
C VAL A 123 3.00 6.51 7.01
N VAL A 124 3.93 6.24 6.11
CA VAL A 124 5.09 7.08 5.81
C VAL A 124 5.06 7.44 4.33
N ASN A 125 4.89 8.73 4.02
CA ASN A 125 4.94 9.21 2.64
C ASN A 125 6.31 9.83 2.37
N LEU A 126 7.07 9.20 1.49
CA LEU A 126 8.47 9.57 1.24
C LEU A 126 8.66 10.97 0.66
N ILE A 127 7.64 11.60 0.08
CA ILE A 127 7.74 12.99 -0.37
C ILE A 127 7.90 13.97 0.79
N LYS A 128 7.34 13.67 1.96
CA LYS A 128 7.51 14.47 3.19
C LYS A 128 8.90 14.26 3.84
N HIS A 129 9.57 13.20 3.44
CA HIS A 129 10.83 12.76 4.02
C HIS A 129 11.95 12.80 2.96
N GLU A 130 12.01 13.89 2.17
CA GLU A 130 12.99 14.09 1.09
C GLU A 130 14.46 13.96 1.53
N HIS A 131 14.72 14.10 2.83
CA HIS A 131 16.04 13.99 3.42
C HIS A 131 16.39 12.59 3.94
N ILE A 132 15.54 11.57 3.67
CA ILE A 132 15.87 10.19 4.00
C ILE A 132 17.01 9.75 3.04
N ALA A 133 18.24 9.90 3.50
CA ALA A 133 19.44 9.66 2.70
C ALA A 133 19.76 8.18 2.55
N ASP A 134 19.27 7.35 3.48
CA ASP A 134 19.50 5.91 3.47
C ASP A 134 18.38 5.09 4.14
N LEU A 135 18.50 3.77 4.05
CA LEU A 135 17.53 2.83 4.62
C LEU A 135 17.47 2.91 6.15
N SER A 136 18.54 3.34 6.82
CA SER A 136 18.59 3.46 8.27
C SER A 136 17.66 4.55 8.77
N ASP A 137 17.53 5.66 8.04
CA ASP A 137 16.62 6.76 8.33
C ASP A 137 15.16 6.33 8.17
N VAL A 138 14.86 5.55 7.10
CA VAL A 138 13.53 4.96 6.89
C VAL A 138 13.17 4.04 8.06
N ILE A 139 14.07 3.14 8.44
CA ILE A 139 13.85 2.20 9.55
C ILE A 139 13.68 2.96 10.87
N SER A 140 14.49 3.99 11.11
CA SER A 140 14.39 4.81 12.32
C SER A 140 13.05 5.53 12.39
N THR A 141 12.58 6.08 11.27
CA THR A 141 11.27 6.73 11.16
C THR A 141 10.14 5.73 11.42
N ILE A 142 10.19 4.55 10.81
CA ILE A 142 9.21 3.48 11.03
C ILE A 142 9.18 3.07 12.51
N ASN A 143 10.34 2.83 13.12
CA ASN A 143 10.45 2.46 14.52
C ASN A 143 9.93 3.56 15.47
N ALA A 144 10.18 4.83 15.16
CA ALA A 144 9.65 5.96 15.93
C ALA A 144 8.12 6.00 15.88
N VAL A 145 7.53 5.82 14.69
CA VAL A 145 6.07 5.80 14.50
C VAL A 145 5.43 4.61 15.22
N GLN A 146 6.04 3.41 15.14
CA GLN A 146 5.55 2.21 15.83
C GLN A 146 5.64 2.33 17.36
N ASN A 147 6.68 3.02 17.87
CA ASN A 147 6.84 3.24 19.31
C ASN A 147 5.85 4.27 19.86
N CYS A 148 5.32 5.15 19.04
CA CYS A 148 4.26 6.11 19.38
C CYS A 148 2.85 5.49 19.31
N SER A 149 2.70 4.26 18.83
CA SER A 149 1.40 3.59 18.76
C SER A 149 0.95 3.15 20.16
N PRO A 150 -0.25 3.57 20.62
CA PRO A 150 -0.75 3.23 21.97
C PRO A 150 -1.17 1.76 22.14
N TRP A 151 -1.00 0.94 21.13
CA TRP A 151 -1.52 -0.44 21.07
C TRP A 151 -0.42 -1.51 21.08
N LYS A 152 0.63 -1.35 21.89
CA LYS A 152 1.47 -2.49 22.26
C LYS A 152 0.73 -3.27 23.36
N LEU A 153 0.06 -4.36 22.95
CA LEU A 153 -0.32 -5.44 23.86
C LEU A 153 0.83 -6.44 24.00
#